data_8e3d7582ad2fdc1134b71ab20f52f3c9
#
_entry.id   8e3d7582ad2fdc1134b71ab20f52f3c9
#
_cell.length_a   1.000
_cell.length_b   1.000
_cell.length_c   1.000
_cell.angle_alpha   90.00
_cell.angle_beta   90.00
_cell.angle_gamma   90.00
#
_symmetry.space_group_name_H-M   'P 1'
#
loop_
_entity.id
_entity.type
_entity.pdbx_description
1 polymer ?
#
loop_
_entity_poly.entity_id
_entity_poly.type
_entity_poly.pdbx_seq_one_letter_code
_entity_poly.pdbx_strand_id
1 'polypeptide(L)'
;MENVNLIDTFAEFKELKNIDRPTMMSVLEDVFRGMLAKKYGSADNFDIIVNIDKGDFEIWRNRKVVDDKDLIDPNTQIPLSKAKEIDEDYEIGEEVSDEVKFLDFGRRAILSLRQNLTARILDLEKNNIYIKYKDRIGEIVTGEVYQVWKREILVLDDDGNELILPKSEQIPSDHFRKGDSIRAVVIKVEMRNNTPFIILSRTSPVFLERLFELEVPEIFDGLITIKKIVRVPGERAKVAVESYDERIDPVGACVGMKGSRIHGIVRELRNENIDVINYTSNNQLFIQRALSPAKITSIKLVEETKRAEIYLKPNEVSLAIGKGGLNIKLASQLTGYEIDVYREPGGEDEEDVNLEEFSDEIEDWIIEELKAIGCDTARSVLNLSISDLVKRTDLEEETVKEVVNILRAEFE
;
A
#
# COMPACT_ATOMS: atom_id res chain seq x y z
N MET A 1 41.09 4.58 -33.62
CA MET A 1 40.15 3.47 -33.68
C MET A 1 39.68 3.26 -32.26
N GLU A 2 38.51 3.77 -31.93
CA GLU A 2 37.95 3.58 -30.61
C GLU A 2 37.65 2.09 -30.43
N ASN A 3 38.44 1.42 -29.61
CA ASN A 3 38.05 0.15 -29.04
C ASN A 3 36.68 0.39 -28.38
N VAL A 4 35.65 -0.25 -28.93
CA VAL A 4 34.35 -0.30 -28.24
C VAL A 4 34.63 -1.09 -26.97
N ASN A 5 34.85 -0.39 -25.89
CA ASN A 5 35.36 -0.93 -24.66
C ASN A 5 34.22 -1.65 -23.98
N LEU A 6 34.04 -2.94 -24.21
CA LEU A 6 33.13 -3.78 -23.46
C LEU A 6 33.49 -3.75 -21.95
N ILE A 7 34.78 -3.51 -21.65
CA ILE A 7 35.27 -3.33 -20.28
C ILE A 7 34.54 -2.23 -19.57
N ASP A 8 34.24 -1.07 -20.23
CA ASP A 8 33.46 0.02 -19.62
C ASP A 8 32.02 -0.41 -19.36
N THR A 9 31.44 -1.21 -20.27
CA THR A 9 30.08 -1.77 -20.08
C THR A 9 30.06 -2.77 -18.91
N PHE A 10 31.08 -3.61 -18.76
CA PHE A 10 31.20 -4.51 -17.61
C PHE A 10 31.46 -3.75 -16.28
N ALA A 11 32.20 -2.65 -16.33
CA ALA A 11 32.41 -1.80 -15.15
C ALA A 11 31.10 -1.11 -14.69
N GLU A 12 30.29 -0.61 -15.64
CA GLU A 12 28.94 -0.11 -15.36
C GLU A 12 28.07 -1.19 -14.69
N PHE A 13 28.17 -2.45 -15.12
CA PHE A 13 27.41 -3.56 -14.54
C PHE A 13 27.89 -3.98 -13.13
N LYS A 14 29.17 -3.79 -12.82
CA LYS A 14 29.70 -4.07 -11.48
C LYS A 14 29.12 -3.13 -10.40
N GLU A 15 28.67 -1.94 -10.78
CA GLU A 15 28.03 -0.97 -9.90
C GLU A 15 26.54 -1.24 -9.65
N LEU A 16 25.90 -2.15 -10.39
CA LEU A 16 24.51 -2.54 -10.22
C LEU A 16 24.34 -3.34 -8.92
N LYS A 17 23.92 -2.63 -7.88
CA LYS A 17 23.89 -3.08 -6.47
C LYS A 17 22.94 -4.23 -6.14
N ASN A 18 22.09 -4.67 -7.08
CA ASN A 18 20.97 -5.59 -6.80
C ASN A 18 20.95 -6.88 -7.60
N ILE A 19 22.01 -7.21 -8.36
CA ILE A 19 22.09 -8.46 -9.12
C ILE A 19 23.23 -9.31 -8.55
N ASP A 20 22.90 -10.52 -8.13
CA ASP A 20 23.91 -11.46 -7.67
C ASP A 20 24.81 -11.94 -8.81
N ARG A 21 26.06 -12.29 -8.49
CA ARG A 21 27.09 -12.67 -9.46
C ARG A 21 26.68 -13.88 -10.32
N PRO A 22 26.10 -14.97 -9.78
CA PRO A 22 25.64 -16.09 -10.59
C PRO A 22 24.59 -15.72 -11.63
N THR A 23 23.63 -14.89 -11.28
CA THR A 23 22.58 -14.41 -12.19
C THR A 23 23.17 -13.55 -13.30
N MET A 24 24.14 -12.68 -12.98
CA MET A 24 24.84 -11.88 -13.99
C MET A 24 25.64 -12.76 -14.96
N MET A 25 26.32 -13.80 -14.48
CA MET A 25 27.02 -14.75 -15.31
C MET A 25 26.07 -15.44 -16.29
N SER A 26 24.95 -15.94 -15.80
CA SER A 26 23.93 -16.61 -16.65
C SER A 26 23.43 -15.69 -17.77
N VAL A 27 23.14 -14.42 -17.45
CA VAL A 27 22.68 -13.45 -18.46
C VAL A 27 23.75 -13.16 -19.49
N LEU A 28 25.00 -13.01 -19.08
CA LEU A 28 26.11 -12.80 -19.99
C LEU A 28 26.27 -14.01 -20.95
N GLU A 29 26.25 -15.22 -20.42
CA GLU A 29 26.29 -16.44 -21.22
C GLU A 29 25.13 -16.50 -22.21
N ASP A 30 23.90 -16.26 -21.80
CA ASP A 30 22.70 -16.27 -22.65
C ASP A 30 22.79 -15.26 -23.80
N VAL A 31 23.28 -14.06 -23.53
CA VAL A 31 23.43 -13.02 -24.56
C VAL A 31 24.53 -13.38 -25.55
N PHE A 32 25.66 -13.92 -25.09
CA PHE A 32 26.73 -14.43 -25.97
C PHE A 32 26.24 -15.60 -26.78
N ARG A 33 25.55 -16.59 -26.19
CA ARG A 33 24.97 -17.73 -26.91
C ARG A 33 23.99 -17.26 -27.98
N GLY A 34 23.15 -16.27 -27.68
CA GLY A 34 22.23 -15.67 -28.67
C GLY A 34 22.95 -15.00 -29.84
N MET A 35 24.11 -14.37 -29.61
CA MET A 35 24.97 -13.80 -30.66
C MET A 35 25.64 -14.89 -31.53
N LEU A 36 26.16 -15.93 -30.88
CA LEU A 36 26.79 -17.07 -31.55
C LEU A 36 25.78 -17.82 -32.43
N ALA A 37 24.58 -18.11 -31.90
CA ALA A 37 23.51 -18.76 -32.65
C ALA A 37 23.11 -17.96 -33.89
N LYS A 38 23.07 -16.63 -33.80
CA LYS A 38 22.79 -15.74 -34.94
C LYS A 38 23.84 -15.82 -36.05
N LYS A 39 25.13 -15.98 -35.68
CA LYS A 39 26.25 -15.99 -36.63
C LYS A 39 26.51 -17.37 -37.18
N TYR A 40 26.44 -18.42 -36.34
CA TYR A 40 26.89 -19.78 -36.66
C TYR A 40 25.72 -20.79 -36.78
N GLY A 41 24.47 -20.38 -36.50
CA GLY A 41 23.30 -21.24 -36.59
C GLY A 41 22.97 -21.99 -35.29
N SER A 42 23.97 -22.36 -34.50
CA SER A 42 23.84 -22.90 -33.13
C SER A 42 24.94 -22.34 -32.24
N ALA A 43 24.76 -22.43 -30.93
CA ALA A 43 25.74 -22.09 -29.91
C ALA A 43 26.14 -23.31 -29.04
N ASP A 44 25.69 -24.52 -29.39
CA ASP A 44 25.86 -25.72 -28.56
C ASP A 44 27.31 -26.20 -28.49
N ASN A 45 28.09 -25.92 -29.53
CA ASN A 45 29.50 -26.29 -29.64
C ASN A 45 30.45 -25.15 -29.26
N PHE A 46 29.97 -24.19 -28.43
CA PHE A 46 30.79 -23.09 -27.95
C PHE A 46 30.84 -23.07 -26.43
N ASP A 47 32.06 -22.91 -25.90
CA ASP A 47 32.33 -22.63 -24.49
C ASP A 47 32.59 -21.14 -24.32
N ILE A 48 31.85 -20.51 -23.37
CA ILE A 48 31.96 -19.10 -23.08
C ILE A 48 32.49 -18.97 -21.65
N ILE A 49 33.67 -18.40 -21.51
CA ILE A 49 34.31 -18.15 -20.21
C ILE A 49 34.28 -16.66 -19.96
N VAL A 50 33.52 -16.23 -18.96
CA VAL A 50 33.41 -14.82 -18.59
C VAL A 50 34.07 -14.55 -17.24
N ASN A 51 34.98 -13.58 -17.20
CA ASN A 51 35.62 -13.11 -15.98
C ASN A 51 35.12 -11.70 -15.65
N ILE A 52 34.10 -11.62 -14.82
CA ILE A 52 33.48 -10.32 -14.42
C ILE A 52 34.49 -9.44 -13.69
N ASP A 53 35.39 -10.01 -12.89
CA ASP A 53 36.34 -9.22 -12.08
C ASP A 53 37.36 -8.46 -12.92
N LYS A 54 37.76 -9.06 -14.02
CA LYS A 54 38.69 -8.47 -14.99
C LYS A 54 37.99 -7.75 -16.13
N GLY A 55 36.66 -7.97 -16.30
CA GLY A 55 35.89 -7.46 -17.43
C GLY A 55 36.29 -8.13 -18.75
N ASP A 56 36.77 -9.38 -18.71
CA ASP A 56 37.30 -10.13 -19.82
C ASP A 56 36.44 -11.36 -20.09
N PHE A 57 36.48 -11.85 -21.34
CA PHE A 57 35.78 -13.07 -21.73
C PHE A 57 36.51 -13.76 -22.86
N GLU A 58 36.39 -15.07 -22.91
CA GLU A 58 36.93 -15.94 -23.94
C GLU A 58 35.79 -16.76 -24.53
N ILE A 59 35.83 -16.97 -25.85
CA ILE A 59 34.89 -17.82 -26.59
C ILE A 59 35.66 -18.87 -27.28
N TRP A 60 35.41 -20.12 -26.94
CA TRP A 60 36.04 -21.28 -27.53
C TRP A 60 35.01 -22.05 -28.35
N ARG A 61 35.36 -22.38 -29.61
CA ARG A 61 34.53 -23.18 -30.49
C ARG A 61 35.10 -24.59 -30.58
N ASN A 62 34.27 -25.55 -30.19
CA ASN A 62 34.61 -26.96 -30.22
C ASN A 62 34.15 -27.57 -31.55
N ARG A 63 35.08 -28.14 -32.30
CA ARG A 63 34.82 -28.75 -33.62
C ARG A 63 35.42 -30.13 -33.68
N LYS A 64 34.71 -31.10 -34.31
CA LYS A 64 35.18 -32.46 -34.51
C LYS A 64 36.04 -32.54 -35.76
N VAL A 65 37.21 -33.18 -35.65
CA VAL A 65 38.11 -33.43 -36.78
C VAL A 65 37.51 -34.49 -37.70
N VAL A 66 37.35 -34.15 -38.98
CA VAL A 66 36.82 -35.04 -40.00
C VAL A 66 37.83 -35.13 -41.20
N ASP A 67 37.65 -36.14 -42.04
CA ASP A 67 38.42 -36.20 -43.29
C ASP A 67 38.10 -34.98 -44.17
N ASP A 68 39.07 -34.46 -44.92
CA ASP A 68 38.88 -33.24 -45.74
C ASP A 68 37.76 -33.38 -46.77
N LYS A 69 37.37 -34.63 -47.14
CA LYS A 69 36.29 -34.93 -48.07
C LYS A 69 34.89 -35.04 -47.38
N ASP A 70 34.90 -35.28 -46.09
CA ASP A 70 33.65 -35.53 -45.29
C ASP A 70 33.16 -34.33 -44.52
N LEU A 71 33.64 -33.13 -44.84
CA LEU A 71 33.22 -31.88 -44.21
C LEU A 71 31.79 -31.55 -44.63
N ILE A 72 30.83 -31.64 -43.71
CA ILE A 72 29.42 -31.30 -43.90
C ILE A 72 29.12 -29.88 -43.37
N ASP A 73 29.50 -29.58 -42.14
CA ASP A 73 29.27 -28.30 -41.50
C ASP A 73 30.58 -27.72 -40.92
N PRO A 74 31.08 -26.62 -41.51
CA PRO A 74 32.32 -25.97 -41.04
C PRO A 74 32.21 -25.38 -39.60
N ASN A 75 30.99 -25.23 -39.07
CA ASN A 75 30.79 -24.69 -37.71
C ASN A 75 31.00 -25.74 -36.64
N THR A 76 30.68 -27.00 -36.90
CA THR A 76 30.78 -28.13 -35.97
C THR A 76 31.90 -29.08 -36.30
N GLN A 77 32.50 -28.96 -37.50
CA GLN A 77 33.54 -29.83 -38.02
C GLN A 77 34.74 -29.03 -38.54
N ILE A 78 35.92 -29.60 -38.42
CA ILE A 78 37.18 -29.07 -38.98
C ILE A 78 37.87 -30.13 -39.81
N PRO A 79 38.33 -29.83 -41.06
CA PRO A 79 39.07 -30.79 -41.86
C PRO A 79 40.46 -31.10 -41.22
N LEU A 80 40.89 -32.32 -41.33
CA LEU A 80 42.13 -32.77 -40.74
C LEU A 80 43.37 -31.94 -41.17
N SER A 81 43.40 -31.46 -42.41
CA SER A 81 44.45 -30.57 -42.91
C SER A 81 44.51 -29.26 -42.06
N LYS A 82 43.41 -28.69 -41.70
CA LYS A 82 43.33 -27.45 -40.84
C LYS A 82 43.59 -27.76 -39.39
N ALA A 83 43.14 -28.92 -38.89
CA ALA A 83 43.36 -29.29 -37.49
C ALA A 83 44.89 -29.46 -37.24
N LYS A 84 45.60 -30.01 -38.19
CA LYS A 84 47.06 -30.15 -38.14
C LYS A 84 47.87 -28.85 -38.28
N GLU A 85 47.26 -27.78 -38.76
CA GLU A 85 47.88 -26.45 -38.70
C GLU A 85 47.83 -25.85 -37.24
N ILE A 86 46.94 -26.37 -36.42
CA ILE A 86 46.82 -25.95 -35.00
C ILE A 86 47.76 -26.80 -34.14
N ASP A 87 47.71 -28.13 -34.31
CA ASP A 87 48.60 -29.08 -33.67
C ASP A 87 48.76 -30.29 -34.57
N GLU A 88 49.99 -30.72 -34.79
CA GLU A 88 50.35 -31.86 -35.72
C GLU A 88 49.84 -33.22 -35.25
N ASP A 89 49.51 -33.33 -33.91
CA ASP A 89 49.11 -34.58 -33.27
C ASP A 89 47.60 -34.90 -33.40
N TYR A 90 46.80 -34.01 -33.96
CA TYR A 90 45.35 -34.24 -34.09
C TYR A 90 45.04 -35.39 -35.08
N GLU A 91 44.08 -36.25 -34.62
CA GLU A 91 43.56 -37.38 -35.41
C GLU A 91 42.08 -37.22 -35.76
N ILE A 92 41.57 -37.92 -36.75
CA ILE A 92 40.17 -37.94 -37.17
C ILE A 92 39.32 -38.47 -36.01
N GLY A 93 38.29 -37.69 -35.63
CA GLY A 93 37.36 -38.02 -34.55
C GLY A 93 37.63 -37.29 -33.24
N GLU A 94 38.77 -36.63 -33.10
CA GLU A 94 39.10 -35.80 -31.94
C GLU A 94 38.39 -34.46 -31.97
N GLU A 95 38.31 -33.79 -30.82
CA GLU A 95 37.74 -32.44 -30.67
C GLU A 95 38.84 -31.39 -30.62
N VAL A 96 38.71 -30.38 -31.47
CA VAL A 96 39.59 -29.20 -31.50
C VAL A 96 38.85 -27.99 -30.98
N SER A 97 39.42 -27.34 -29.97
CA SER A 97 38.92 -26.06 -29.45
C SER A 97 39.74 -24.92 -30.04
N ASP A 98 39.09 -24.06 -30.81
CA ASP A 98 39.70 -22.86 -31.37
C ASP A 98 39.07 -21.56 -30.77
N GLU A 99 39.94 -20.63 -30.43
CA GLU A 99 39.50 -19.35 -29.90
C GLU A 99 38.83 -18.50 -30.99
N VAL A 100 37.61 -18.04 -30.73
CA VAL A 100 36.88 -17.12 -31.61
C VAL A 100 37.09 -15.68 -31.13
N LYS A 101 37.85 -14.93 -31.90
CA LYS A 101 38.15 -13.54 -31.57
C LYS A 101 36.89 -12.66 -31.68
N PHE A 102 36.63 -11.87 -30.68
CA PHE A 102 35.45 -10.99 -30.63
C PHE A 102 35.40 -9.98 -31.79
N LEU A 103 36.54 -9.53 -32.26
CA LEU A 103 36.65 -8.63 -33.40
C LEU A 103 36.08 -9.23 -34.71
N ASP A 104 36.03 -10.54 -34.82
CA ASP A 104 35.51 -11.26 -35.99
C ASP A 104 34.00 -11.19 -36.15
N PHE A 105 33.29 -10.73 -35.11
CA PHE A 105 31.83 -10.54 -35.15
C PHE A 105 31.40 -9.25 -35.86
N GLY A 106 32.29 -8.31 -36.01
CA GLY A 106 32.04 -7.03 -36.65
C GLY A 106 31.21 -6.04 -35.78
N ARG A 107 31.29 -4.76 -36.10
CA ARG A 107 30.71 -3.66 -35.30
C ARG A 107 29.23 -3.81 -35.00
N ARG A 108 28.41 -4.28 -35.94
CA ARG A 108 26.95 -4.41 -35.76
C ARG A 108 26.60 -5.47 -34.74
N ALA A 109 27.29 -6.60 -34.72
CA ALA A 109 27.06 -7.67 -33.76
C ALA A 109 27.44 -7.23 -32.34
N ILE A 110 28.55 -6.49 -32.22
CA ILE A 110 29.02 -5.94 -30.95
C ILE A 110 28.01 -4.92 -30.37
N LEU A 111 27.51 -4.01 -31.21
CA LEU A 111 26.47 -3.05 -30.78
C LEU A 111 25.18 -3.76 -30.39
N SER A 112 24.75 -4.79 -31.14
CA SER A 112 23.56 -5.59 -30.81
C SER A 112 23.73 -6.34 -29.50
N LEU A 113 24.92 -6.90 -29.25
CA LEU A 113 25.26 -7.56 -27.99
C LEU A 113 25.11 -6.60 -26.82
N ARG A 114 25.73 -5.42 -26.92
CA ARG A 114 25.63 -4.37 -25.89
C ARG A 114 24.17 -3.99 -25.59
N GLN A 115 23.37 -3.74 -26.64
CA GLN A 115 21.96 -3.39 -26.49
C GLN A 115 21.15 -4.51 -25.82
N ASN A 116 21.36 -5.77 -26.26
CA ASN A 116 20.67 -6.91 -25.67
C ASN A 116 21.07 -7.11 -24.20
N LEU A 117 22.35 -6.92 -23.88
CA LEU A 117 22.85 -7.05 -22.52
C LEU A 117 22.21 -5.97 -21.62
N THR A 118 22.25 -4.71 -22.04
CA THR A 118 21.59 -3.60 -21.29
C THR A 118 20.11 -3.89 -21.08
N ALA A 119 19.39 -4.34 -22.10
CA ALA A 119 17.96 -4.66 -21.99
C ALA A 119 17.69 -5.79 -20.99
N ARG A 120 18.48 -6.87 -21.03
CA ARG A 120 18.34 -8.01 -20.10
C ARG A 120 18.60 -7.62 -18.65
N ILE A 121 19.61 -6.79 -18.43
CA ILE A 121 19.92 -6.29 -17.08
C ILE A 121 18.80 -5.41 -16.54
N LEU A 122 18.30 -4.48 -17.35
CA LEU A 122 17.14 -3.67 -16.97
C LEU A 122 15.90 -4.52 -16.67
N ASP A 123 15.69 -5.62 -17.41
CA ASP A 123 14.60 -6.55 -17.14
C ASP A 123 14.78 -7.27 -15.80
N LEU A 124 16.01 -7.67 -15.48
CA LEU A 124 16.33 -8.30 -14.18
C LEU A 124 16.13 -7.33 -13.02
N GLU A 125 16.62 -6.08 -13.14
CA GLU A 125 16.42 -5.06 -12.11
C GLU A 125 14.93 -4.84 -11.84
N LYS A 126 14.13 -4.69 -12.91
CA LYS A 126 12.68 -4.54 -12.79
C LYS A 126 12.03 -5.74 -12.12
N ASN A 127 12.46 -6.95 -12.46
CA ASN A 127 11.94 -8.18 -11.84
C ASN A 127 12.33 -8.27 -10.36
N ASN A 128 13.56 -7.90 -10.01
CA ASN A 128 14.01 -7.87 -8.62
C ASN A 128 13.23 -6.85 -7.78
N ILE A 129 12.97 -5.65 -8.32
CA ILE A 129 12.12 -4.65 -7.69
C ILE A 129 10.70 -5.21 -7.49
N TYR A 130 10.14 -5.87 -8.51
CA TYR A 130 8.81 -6.49 -8.41
C TYR A 130 8.75 -7.52 -7.28
N ILE A 131 9.71 -8.45 -7.21
CA ILE A 131 9.77 -9.48 -6.17
C ILE A 131 9.93 -8.83 -4.80
N LYS A 132 10.90 -7.91 -4.64
CA LYS A 132 11.16 -7.18 -3.40
C LYS A 132 9.90 -6.53 -2.83
N TYR A 133 9.13 -5.83 -3.66
CA TYR A 133 7.92 -5.14 -3.21
C TYR A 133 6.70 -6.05 -3.10
N LYS A 134 6.64 -7.15 -3.85
CA LYS A 134 5.59 -8.14 -3.71
C LYS A 134 5.57 -8.77 -2.32
N ASP A 135 6.75 -9.04 -1.77
CA ASP A 135 6.90 -9.58 -0.41
C ASP A 135 6.60 -8.51 0.67
N ARG A 136 6.64 -7.24 0.31
CA ARG A 136 6.36 -6.10 1.19
C ARG A 136 4.92 -5.58 1.10
N ILE A 137 4.02 -6.29 0.43
CA ILE A 137 2.59 -5.93 0.43
C ILE A 137 2.06 -5.97 1.87
N GLY A 138 1.41 -4.89 2.30
CA GLY A 138 0.95 -4.70 3.66
C GLY A 138 1.97 -4.07 4.61
N GLU A 139 3.18 -3.76 4.17
CA GLU A 139 4.18 -3.04 4.96
C GLU A 139 4.15 -1.53 4.70
N ILE A 140 4.53 -0.74 5.70
CA ILE A 140 4.77 0.68 5.53
C ILE A 140 6.11 0.90 4.82
N VAL A 141 6.08 1.77 3.84
CA VAL A 141 7.26 2.33 3.19
C VAL A 141 7.31 3.83 3.42
N THR A 142 8.54 4.33 3.57
CA THR A 142 8.82 5.75 3.61
C THR A 142 9.52 6.14 2.32
N GLY A 143 9.23 7.31 1.79
CA GLY A 143 9.88 7.82 0.61
C GLY A 143 9.76 9.34 0.53
N GLU A 144 10.39 9.91 -0.48
CA GLU A 144 10.34 11.33 -0.78
C GLU A 144 9.43 11.60 -1.98
N VAL A 145 8.58 12.61 -1.90
CA VAL A 145 7.74 13.04 -3.01
C VAL A 145 8.60 13.65 -4.11
N TYR A 146 8.72 12.93 -5.21
CA TYR A 146 9.49 13.39 -6.37
C TYR A 146 8.68 14.31 -7.27
N GLN A 147 7.42 13.93 -7.56
CA GLN A 147 6.53 14.71 -8.39
C GLN A 147 5.07 14.53 -8.01
N VAL A 148 4.30 15.63 -8.05
CA VAL A 148 2.87 15.65 -7.80
C VAL A 148 2.14 15.89 -9.11
N TRP A 149 1.34 14.91 -9.54
CA TRP A 149 0.45 15.03 -10.71
C TRP A 149 -1.01 15.15 -10.28
N LYS A 150 -1.87 15.49 -11.21
CA LYS A 150 -3.31 15.67 -10.95
C LYS A 150 -3.99 14.39 -10.40
N ARG A 151 -3.55 13.22 -10.86
CA ARG A 151 -4.17 11.93 -10.52
C ARG A 151 -3.38 11.07 -9.55
N GLU A 152 -2.12 11.35 -9.35
CA GLU A 152 -1.21 10.53 -8.55
C GLU A 152 0.01 11.32 -8.10
N ILE A 153 0.70 10.81 -7.11
CA ILE A 153 1.97 11.31 -6.61
C ILE A 153 3.03 10.24 -6.88
N LEU A 154 4.14 10.64 -7.48
CA LEU A 154 5.32 9.81 -7.62
C LEU A 154 6.20 10.01 -6.41
N VAL A 155 6.52 8.92 -5.74
CA VAL A 155 7.35 8.85 -4.55
C VAL A 155 8.58 8.02 -4.87
N LEU A 156 9.74 8.45 -4.43
CA LEU A 156 10.98 7.65 -4.50
C LEU A 156 11.31 7.11 -3.12
N ASP A 157 11.66 5.82 -3.05
CA ASP A 157 12.24 5.26 -1.84
C ASP A 157 13.73 5.60 -1.71
N ASP A 158 14.38 5.13 -0.64
CA ASP A 158 15.80 5.37 -0.37
C ASP A 158 16.74 4.78 -1.44
N ASP A 159 16.28 3.77 -2.18
CA ASP A 159 17.01 3.14 -3.28
C ASP A 159 16.73 3.80 -4.63
N GLY A 160 15.84 4.80 -4.68
CA GLY A 160 15.42 5.50 -5.91
C GLY A 160 14.35 4.76 -6.71
N ASN A 161 13.68 3.75 -6.14
CA ASN A 161 12.59 3.06 -6.82
C ASN A 161 11.33 3.93 -6.86
N GLU A 162 10.62 3.86 -7.97
CA GLU A 162 9.40 4.62 -8.19
C GLU A 162 8.19 3.92 -7.57
N LEU A 163 7.51 4.62 -6.66
CA LEU A 163 6.30 4.21 -5.98
C LEU A 163 5.18 5.18 -6.33
N ILE A 164 3.97 4.69 -6.52
CA ILE A 164 2.84 5.50 -6.96
C ILE A 164 1.78 5.57 -5.87
N LEU A 165 1.38 6.77 -5.49
CA LEU A 165 0.25 7.03 -4.62
C LEU A 165 -0.89 7.68 -5.41
N PRO A 166 -1.89 6.89 -5.87
CA PRO A 166 -3.04 7.39 -6.61
C PRO A 166 -3.87 8.37 -5.79
N LYS A 167 -4.59 9.28 -6.44
CA LYS A 167 -5.46 10.26 -5.76
C LYS A 167 -6.55 9.61 -4.90
N SER A 168 -7.09 8.46 -5.33
CA SER A 168 -8.05 7.66 -4.58
C SER A 168 -7.50 7.07 -3.28
N GLU A 169 -6.17 6.92 -3.20
CA GLU A 169 -5.46 6.34 -2.07
C GLU A 169 -4.82 7.41 -1.16
N GLN A 170 -5.07 8.69 -1.44
CA GLN A 170 -4.66 9.81 -0.59
C GLN A 170 -5.78 10.17 0.38
N ILE A 171 -5.42 10.54 1.60
CA ILE A 171 -6.38 11.11 2.54
C ILE A 171 -6.87 12.45 1.94
N PRO A 172 -8.16 12.79 1.98
CA PRO A 172 -8.67 14.03 1.35
C PRO A 172 -7.95 15.31 1.77
N SER A 173 -7.47 15.35 3.01
CA SER A 173 -6.70 16.47 3.59
C SER A 173 -5.18 16.38 3.35
N ASP A 174 -4.71 15.37 2.61
CA ASP A 174 -3.29 15.27 2.27
C ASP A 174 -2.88 16.34 1.25
N HIS A 175 -1.88 17.13 1.61
CA HIS A 175 -1.28 18.14 0.74
C HIS A 175 0.22 17.94 0.76
N PHE A 176 0.74 17.32 -0.29
CA PHE A 176 2.17 17.05 -0.45
C PHE A 176 2.78 17.94 -1.50
N ARG A 177 4.05 18.31 -1.28
CA ARG A 177 4.90 19.03 -2.21
C ARG A 177 6.12 18.21 -2.54
N LYS A 178 6.77 18.53 -3.66
CA LYS A 178 8.05 17.91 -3.99
C LYS A 178 9.06 18.12 -2.85
N GLY A 179 9.74 17.04 -2.46
CA GLY A 179 10.69 17.01 -1.36
C GLY A 179 10.09 16.64 0.00
N ASP A 180 8.75 16.53 0.11
CA ASP A 180 8.13 16.10 1.36
C ASP A 180 8.38 14.61 1.59
N SER A 181 8.64 14.24 2.85
CA SER A 181 8.66 12.82 3.26
C SER A 181 7.24 12.30 3.42
N ILE A 182 6.98 11.12 2.93
CA ILE A 182 5.68 10.45 2.99
C ILE A 182 5.81 9.02 3.50
N ARG A 183 4.88 8.62 4.35
CA ARG A 183 4.67 7.23 4.78
C ARG A 183 3.36 6.71 4.20
N ALA A 184 3.39 5.52 3.64
CA ALA A 184 2.21 4.86 3.11
C ALA A 184 2.40 3.34 3.13
N VAL A 185 1.32 2.58 3.04
CA VAL A 185 1.38 1.11 2.94
C VAL A 185 1.39 0.68 1.47
N VAL A 186 2.17 -0.36 1.16
CA VAL A 186 2.12 -1.02 -0.15
C VAL A 186 0.85 -1.87 -0.21
N ILE A 187 -0.09 -1.53 -1.09
CA ILE A 187 -1.35 -2.28 -1.22
C ILE A 187 -1.35 -3.24 -2.40
N LYS A 188 -0.57 -2.94 -3.43
CA LYS A 188 -0.56 -3.72 -4.65
C LYS A 188 0.74 -3.56 -5.41
N VAL A 189 1.21 -4.65 -6.00
CA VAL A 189 2.36 -4.65 -6.90
C VAL A 189 1.96 -5.39 -8.18
N GLU A 190 2.09 -4.73 -9.31
CA GLU A 190 1.74 -5.26 -10.63
C GLU A 190 2.88 -5.10 -11.60
N MET A 191 3.00 -6.02 -12.55
CA MET A 191 3.89 -5.85 -13.69
C MET A 191 3.08 -5.34 -14.88
N ARG A 192 3.39 -4.16 -15.39
CA ARG A 192 2.75 -3.57 -16.58
C ARG A 192 3.81 -3.25 -17.63
N ASN A 193 3.69 -3.83 -18.83
CA ASN A 193 4.65 -3.63 -19.92
C ASN A 193 6.11 -3.80 -19.45
N ASN A 194 6.35 -4.86 -18.69
CA ASN A 194 7.67 -5.20 -18.13
C ASN A 194 8.25 -4.13 -17.18
N THR A 195 7.38 -3.32 -16.54
CA THR A 195 7.73 -2.33 -15.53
C THR A 195 6.93 -2.59 -14.27
N PRO A 196 7.56 -2.68 -13.08
CA PRO A 196 6.85 -2.86 -11.82
C PRO A 196 6.10 -1.58 -11.46
N PHE A 197 4.81 -1.74 -11.14
CA PHE A 197 3.95 -0.70 -10.60
C PHE A 197 3.66 -1.01 -9.15
N ILE A 198 4.19 -0.21 -8.25
CA ILE A 198 4.06 -0.36 -6.80
C ILE A 198 3.07 0.70 -6.34
N ILE A 199 1.91 0.26 -5.88
CA ILE A 199 0.81 1.14 -5.50
C ILE A 199 0.77 1.28 -3.98
N LEU A 200 0.83 2.52 -3.55
CA LEU A 200 0.77 2.93 -2.15
C LEU A 200 -0.64 3.35 -1.76
N SER A 201 -0.97 3.23 -0.48
CA SER A 201 -2.21 3.74 0.10
C SER A 201 -1.97 4.37 1.47
N ARG A 202 -2.71 5.46 1.72
CA ARG A 202 -2.88 6.11 3.03
C ARG A 202 -4.32 5.97 3.54
N THR A 203 -5.22 5.50 2.67
CA THR A 203 -6.65 5.29 2.99
C THR A 203 -6.94 3.88 3.50
N SER A 204 -6.10 2.90 3.18
CA SER A 204 -6.26 1.50 3.59
C SER A 204 -6.33 1.34 5.12
N PRO A 205 -7.24 0.49 5.65
CA PRO A 205 -7.21 0.09 7.06
C PRO A 205 -5.88 -0.52 7.49
N VAL A 206 -5.18 -1.22 6.61
CA VAL A 206 -3.86 -1.79 6.86
C VAL A 206 -2.83 -0.71 7.21
N PHE A 207 -2.94 0.48 6.61
CA PHE A 207 -2.04 1.59 6.97
C PHE A 207 -2.19 1.98 8.44
N LEU A 208 -3.43 2.10 8.93
CA LEU A 208 -3.70 2.39 10.34
C LEU A 208 -3.23 1.24 11.25
N GLU A 209 -3.44 -0.01 10.85
CA GLU A 209 -2.95 -1.19 11.58
C GLU A 209 -1.44 -1.16 11.78
N ARG A 210 -0.68 -0.91 10.71
CA ARG A 210 0.77 -0.80 10.78
C ARG A 210 1.27 0.40 11.58
N LEU A 211 0.53 1.51 11.56
CA LEU A 211 0.85 2.66 12.44
C LEU A 211 0.69 2.29 13.91
N PHE A 212 -0.34 1.51 14.25
CA PHE A 212 -0.48 1.00 15.63
C PHE A 212 0.66 0.06 16.02
N GLU A 213 1.09 -0.83 15.15
CA GLU A 213 2.22 -1.73 15.40
C GLU A 213 3.52 -0.95 15.66
N LEU A 214 3.73 0.17 14.96
CA LEU A 214 4.91 1.02 15.16
C LEU A 214 4.88 1.82 16.48
N GLU A 215 3.69 2.26 16.90
CA GLU A 215 3.55 3.14 18.07
C GLU A 215 3.23 2.38 19.38
N VAL A 216 2.75 1.14 19.29
CA VAL A 216 2.29 0.33 20.43
C VAL A 216 3.10 -0.97 20.50
N PRO A 217 4.14 -1.03 21.36
CA PRO A 217 4.98 -2.22 21.50
C PRO A 217 4.20 -3.49 21.82
N GLU A 218 3.12 -3.38 22.62
CA GLU A 218 2.29 -4.52 23.01
C GLU A 218 1.56 -5.15 21.81
N ILE A 219 1.30 -4.39 20.74
CA ILE A 219 0.76 -4.92 19.47
C ILE A 219 1.88 -5.59 18.69
N PHE A 220 3.06 -4.95 18.61
CA PHE A 220 4.23 -5.50 17.94
C PHE A 220 4.66 -6.84 18.54
N ASP A 221 4.62 -6.95 19.88
CA ASP A 221 4.97 -8.17 20.62
C ASP A 221 3.84 -9.23 20.60
N GLY A 222 2.69 -8.93 19.99
CA GLY A 222 1.55 -9.85 19.88
C GLY A 222 0.75 -10.03 21.17
N LEU A 223 0.96 -9.20 22.19
CA LEU A 223 0.20 -9.21 23.44
C LEU A 223 -1.20 -8.62 23.27
N ILE A 224 -1.32 -7.67 22.34
CA ILE A 224 -2.58 -7.06 21.92
C ILE A 224 -2.78 -7.34 20.44
N THR A 225 -3.98 -7.79 20.08
CA THR A 225 -4.37 -8.07 18.70
C THR A 225 -5.42 -7.09 18.23
N ILE A 226 -5.23 -6.52 17.05
CA ILE A 226 -6.25 -5.74 16.35
C ILE A 226 -7.20 -6.73 15.66
N LYS A 227 -8.47 -6.76 16.08
CA LYS A 227 -9.48 -7.66 15.50
C LYS A 227 -10.10 -7.11 14.24
N LYS A 228 -10.37 -5.82 14.21
CA LYS A 228 -10.98 -5.17 13.05
C LYS A 228 -10.75 -3.66 13.08
N ILE A 229 -10.54 -3.10 11.91
CA ILE A 229 -10.47 -1.66 11.68
C ILE A 229 -11.52 -1.27 10.65
N VAL A 230 -12.25 -0.21 10.94
CA VAL A 230 -13.12 0.47 9.99
C VAL A 230 -12.84 1.96 10.05
N ARG A 231 -12.77 2.63 8.89
CA ARG A 231 -12.42 4.04 8.84
C ARG A 231 -13.04 4.76 7.65
N VAL A 232 -13.29 6.04 7.85
CA VAL A 232 -13.46 7.03 6.79
C VAL A 232 -12.20 7.89 6.83
N PRO A 233 -11.31 7.75 5.83
CA PRO A 233 -9.97 8.34 5.85
C PRO A 233 -10.00 9.87 6.04
N GLY A 234 -9.23 10.34 7.04
CA GLY A 234 -9.15 11.76 7.38
C GLY A 234 -10.28 12.29 8.26
N GLU A 235 -11.30 11.48 8.56
CA GLU A 235 -12.44 11.88 9.39
C GLU A 235 -12.50 11.08 10.69
N ARG A 236 -12.78 9.79 10.61
CA ARG A 236 -12.91 8.93 11.80
C ARG A 236 -12.57 7.47 11.51
N ALA A 237 -12.00 6.81 12.50
CA ALA A 237 -11.77 5.37 12.52
C ALA A 237 -12.25 4.75 13.83
N LYS A 238 -12.62 3.47 13.76
CA LYS A 238 -12.88 2.62 14.93
C LYS A 238 -12.00 1.37 14.83
N VAL A 239 -11.28 1.10 15.92
CA VAL A 239 -10.31 0.00 16.02
C VAL A 239 -10.70 -0.91 17.17
N ALA A 240 -11.08 -2.14 16.87
CA ALA A 240 -11.38 -3.15 17.87
C ALA A 240 -10.10 -3.91 18.25
N VAL A 241 -9.72 -3.86 19.52
CA VAL A 241 -8.52 -4.47 20.06
C VAL A 241 -8.85 -5.47 21.16
N GLU A 242 -8.05 -6.53 21.30
CA GLU A 242 -8.18 -7.53 22.33
C GLU A 242 -6.80 -7.88 22.91
N SER A 243 -6.72 -8.10 24.22
CA SER A 243 -5.54 -8.68 24.85
C SER A 243 -5.83 -10.09 25.30
N TYR A 244 -4.85 -10.98 25.16
CA TYR A 244 -4.91 -12.34 25.72
C TYR A 244 -4.44 -12.38 27.17
N ASP A 245 -3.79 -11.32 27.67
CA ASP A 245 -3.40 -11.19 29.06
C ASP A 245 -4.39 -10.27 29.79
N GLU A 246 -5.15 -10.80 30.75
CA GLU A 246 -6.14 -10.06 31.53
C GLU A 246 -5.55 -8.89 32.34
N ARG A 247 -4.24 -8.86 32.55
CA ARG A 247 -3.54 -7.78 33.25
C ARG A 247 -3.27 -6.56 32.35
N ILE A 248 -3.42 -6.71 31.04
CA ILE A 248 -3.18 -5.65 30.08
C ILE A 248 -4.52 -5.03 29.65
N ASP A 249 -4.69 -3.75 29.91
CA ASP A 249 -5.78 -2.98 29.32
C ASP A 249 -5.43 -2.63 27.85
N PRO A 250 -6.05 -3.28 26.85
CA PRO A 250 -5.68 -3.10 25.46
C PRO A 250 -6.00 -1.70 24.95
N VAL A 251 -7.04 -1.05 25.47
CA VAL A 251 -7.42 0.31 25.09
C VAL A 251 -6.44 1.32 25.68
N GLY A 252 -6.16 1.20 26.98
CA GLY A 252 -5.20 2.07 27.65
C GLY A 252 -3.80 2.00 27.06
N ALA A 253 -3.34 0.78 26.69
CA ALA A 253 -2.05 0.58 26.02
C ALA A 253 -1.98 1.25 24.65
N CYS A 254 -3.03 1.13 23.83
CA CYS A 254 -3.09 1.76 22.51
C CYS A 254 -3.18 3.29 22.57
N VAL A 255 -3.92 3.82 23.53
CA VAL A 255 -4.07 5.28 23.71
C VAL A 255 -2.78 5.88 24.31
N GLY A 256 -2.20 5.18 25.27
CA GLY A 256 -1.04 5.64 26.03
C GLY A 256 -1.37 6.72 27.04
N MET A 257 -0.39 7.06 27.91
CA MET A 257 -0.58 8.09 28.94
C MET A 257 -0.96 9.44 28.31
N LYS A 258 -2.14 9.99 28.67
CA LYS A 258 -2.67 11.24 28.13
C LYS A 258 -2.72 11.26 26.59
N GLY A 259 -2.91 10.11 25.96
CA GLY A 259 -2.99 10.01 24.50
C GLY A 259 -1.64 10.07 23.78
N SER A 260 -0.51 9.90 24.48
CA SER A 260 0.83 10.09 23.89
C SER A 260 1.09 9.23 22.65
N ARG A 261 0.59 8.00 22.62
CA ARG A 261 0.79 7.07 21.49
C ARG A 261 -0.17 7.36 20.35
N ILE A 262 -1.46 7.48 20.67
CA ILE A 262 -2.49 7.70 19.64
C ILE A 262 -2.36 9.06 18.94
N HIS A 263 -1.84 10.10 19.62
CA HIS A 263 -1.63 11.41 19.00
C HIS A 263 -0.62 11.38 17.85
N GLY A 264 0.40 10.49 17.92
CA GLY A 264 1.33 10.28 16.81
C GLY A 264 0.62 9.78 15.57
N ILE A 265 -0.25 8.78 15.75
CA ILE A 265 -1.05 8.17 14.68
C ILE A 265 -2.06 9.18 14.10
N VAL A 266 -2.80 9.89 14.98
CA VAL A 266 -3.79 10.91 14.60
C VAL A 266 -3.15 12.00 13.74
N ARG A 267 -1.94 12.47 14.12
CA ARG A 267 -1.21 13.48 13.35
C ARG A 267 -0.79 12.96 11.98
N GLU A 268 -0.31 11.72 11.89
CA GLU A 268 0.05 11.09 10.61
C GLU A 268 -1.16 11.01 9.67
N LEU A 269 -2.35 10.73 10.22
CA LEU A 269 -3.61 10.60 9.49
C LEU A 269 -4.37 11.93 9.32
N ARG A 270 -3.69 13.07 9.43
CA ARG A 270 -4.28 14.41 9.22
C ARG A 270 -5.46 14.70 10.14
N ASN A 271 -5.31 14.41 11.43
CA ASN A 271 -6.30 14.59 12.48
C ASN A 271 -7.56 13.71 12.38
N GLU A 272 -7.43 12.52 11.78
CA GLU A 272 -8.48 11.50 11.82
C GLU A 272 -8.77 11.10 13.28
N ASN A 273 -10.04 11.18 13.71
CA ASN A 273 -10.44 10.76 15.05
C ASN A 273 -10.41 9.22 15.15
N ILE A 274 -9.71 8.69 16.14
CA ILE A 274 -9.56 7.25 16.31
C ILE A 274 -10.20 6.80 17.62
N ASP A 275 -11.25 5.98 17.51
CA ASP A 275 -11.89 5.32 18.65
C ASP A 275 -11.31 3.92 18.82
N VAL A 276 -10.59 3.70 19.91
CA VAL A 276 -10.09 2.37 20.28
C VAL A 276 -11.12 1.68 21.17
N ILE A 277 -11.52 0.47 20.79
CA ILE A 277 -12.64 -0.25 21.39
C ILE A 277 -12.15 -1.62 21.85
N ASN A 278 -12.41 -1.97 23.11
CA ASN A 278 -12.11 -3.32 23.60
C ASN A 278 -13.10 -4.32 22.98
N TYR A 279 -12.56 -5.25 22.19
CA TYR A 279 -13.33 -6.30 21.55
C TYR A 279 -13.96 -7.25 22.57
N THR A 280 -15.07 -7.81 22.23
CA THR A 280 -15.74 -8.88 22.99
C THR A 280 -16.59 -9.72 22.03
N SER A 281 -16.72 -11.01 22.34
CA SER A 281 -17.62 -11.93 21.64
C SER A 281 -19.11 -11.71 21.97
N ASN A 282 -19.41 -10.97 23.03
CA ASN A 282 -20.79 -10.58 23.35
C ASN A 282 -21.22 -9.42 22.42
N ASN A 283 -22.09 -9.73 21.47
CA ASN A 283 -22.55 -8.78 20.46
C ASN A 283 -23.20 -7.53 21.04
N GLN A 284 -24.03 -7.66 22.09
CA GLN A 284 -24.67 -6.51 22.73
C GLN A 284 -23.64 -5.57 23.34
N LEU A 285 -22.70 -6.14 24.10
CA LEU A 285 -21.64 -5.37 24.74
C LEU A 285 -20.68 -4.75 23.68
N PHE A 286 -20.43 -5.45 22.57
CA PHE A 286 -19.59 -4.93 21.50
C PHE A 286 -20.25 -3.74 20.79
N ILE A 287 -21.55 -3.82 20.49
CA ILE A 287 -22.32 -2.72 19.91
C ILE A 287 -22.34 -1.53 20.87
N GLN A 288 -22.58 -1.78 22.16
CA GLN A 288 -22.57 -0.72 23.18
C GLN A 288 -21.22 0.01 23.22
N ARG A 289 -20.11 -0.73 23.21
CA ARG A 289 -18.77 -0.14 23.16
C ARG A 289 -18.50 0.60 21.87
N ALA A 290 -18.97 0.05 20.74
CA ALA A 290 -18.77 0.63 19.41
C ALA A 290 -19.49 1.97 19.23
N LEU A 291 -20.58 2.21 19.94
CA LEU A 291 -21.36 3.46 19.89
C LEU A 291 -20.94 4.49 20.93
N SER A 292 -19.93 4.17 21.75
CA SER A 292 -19.37 5.17 22.68
C SER A 292 -19.07 6.50 21.94
N PRO A 293 -19.34 7.67 22.59
CA PRO A 293 -19.67 7.88 24.00
C PRO A 293 -21.17 7.78 24.36
N ALA A 294 -22.06 7.45 23.40
CA ALA A 294 -23.50 7.36 23.67
C ALA A 294 -23.83 6.28 24.71
N LYS A 295 -24.72 6.62 25.65
CA LYS A 295 -25.18 5.68 26.67
C LYS A 295 -26.47 5.01 26.20
N ILE A 296 -26.40 3.74 25.96
CA ILE A 296 -27.50 2.92 25.47
C ILE A 296 -28.30 2.42 26.68
N THR A 297 -29.62 2.57 26.61
CA THR A 297 -30.55 2.10 27.66
C THR A 297 -30.87 0.63 27.46
N SER A 298 -31.23 0.21 26.25
CA SER A 298 -31.47 -1.20 25.91
C SER A 298 -31.11 -1.52 24.48
N ILE A 299 -30.76 -2.79 24.24
CA ILE A 299 -30.40 -3.32 22.90
C ILE A 299 -31.22 -4.58 22.67
N LYS A 300 -31.90 -4.64 21.54
CA LYS A 300 -32.58 -5.83 21.06
C LYS A 300 -31.90 -6.32 19.79
N LEU A 301 -31.34 -7.52 19.83
CA LEU A 301 -30.68 -8.13 18.69
C LEU A 301 -31.65 -9.03 17.93
N VAL A 302 -31.66 -8.90 16.60
CA VAL A 302 -32.30 -9.79 15.67
C VAL A 302 -31.22 -10.51 14.89
N GLU A 303 -30.78 -11.67 15.41
CA GLU A 303 -29.61 -12.39 14.89
C GLU A 303 -29.78 -12.89 13.45
N GLU A 304 -31.02 -13.27 13.07
CA GLU A 304 -31.35 -13.78 11.74
C GLU A 304 -31.05 -12.74 10.65
N THR A 305 -31.33 -11.48 10.90
CA THR A 305 -31.12 -10.37 9.95
C THR A 305 -29.87 -9.56 10.26
N LYS A 306 -29.15 -9.87 11.34
CA LYS A 306 -28.06 -9.06 11.89
C LYS A 306 -28.44 -7.60 12.06
N ARG A 307 -29.60 -7.37 12.65
CA ARG A 307 -30.11 -6.08 13.05
C ARG A 307 -30.02 -5.88 14.56
N ALA A 308 -29.74 -4.64 14.95
CA ALA A 308 -29.70 -4.22 16.36
C ALA A 308 -30.58 -2.98 16.52
N GLU A 309 -31.70 -3.15 17.25
CA GLU A 309 -32.56 -2.06 17.66
C GLU A 309 -32.03 -1.50 18.98
N ILE A 310 -31.64 -0.22 18.98
CA ILE A 310 -31.03 0.43 20.12
C ILE A 310 -31.96 1.51 20.64
N TYR A 311 -32.24 1.48 21.94
CA TYR A 311 -33.08 2.47 22.62
C TYR A 311 -32.20 3.37 23.45
N LEU A 312 -32.37 4.69 23.26
CA LEU A 312 -31.55 5.74 23.85
C LEU A 312 -32.44 6.86 24.39
N LYS A 313 -31.95 7.54 25.43
CA LYS A 313 -32.55 8.80 25.83
C LYS A 313 -32.40 9.84 24.72
N PRO A 314 -33.34 10.80 24.59
CA PRO A 314 -33.31 11.79 23.51
C PRO A 314 -31.98 12.54 23.36
N ASN A 315 -31.35 12.91 24.48
CA ASN A 315 -30.05 13.59 24.50
C ASN A 315 -28.86 12.73 24.05
N GLU A 316 -28.99 11.39 24.03
CA GLU A 316 -27.92 10.45 23.63
C GLU A 316 -27.98 10.09 22.14
N VAL A 317 -29.13 10.32 21.48
CA VAL A 317 -29.34 9.94 20.06
C VAL A 317 -28.33 10.63 19.15
N SER A 318 -28.12 11.93 19.32
CA SER A 318 -27.15 12.70 18.52
C SER A 318 -25.73 12.21 18.71
N LEU A 319 -25.39 11.72 19.91
CA LEU A 319 -24.07 11.11 20.20
C LEU A 319 -23.91 9.77 19.51
N ALA A 320 -24.96 8.95 19.49
CA ALA A 320 -24.95 7.66 18.80
C ALA A 320 -24.79 7.81 17.29
N ILE A 321 -25.51 8.76 16.69
CA ILE A 321 -25.43 9.06 15.25
C ILE A 321 -24.08 9.70 14.92
N GLY A 322 -23.70 10.73 15.65
CA GLY A 322 -22.45 11.49 15.43
C GLY A 322 -22.52 12.41 14.20
N LYS A 323 -21.51 13.24 14.01
CA LYS A 323 -21.40 14.16 12.86
C LYS A 323 -21.52 13.39 11.55
N GLY A 324 -22.47 13.79 10.68
CA GLY A 324 -22.70 13.14 9.38
C GLY A 324 -23.05 11.64 9.46
N GLY A 325 -23.56 11.15 10.59
CA GLY A 325 -23.86 9.73 10.78
C GLY A 325 -22.64 8.82 10.88
N LEU A 326 -21.43 9.35 11.00
CA LEU A 326 -20.19 8.56 10.95
C LEU A 326 -20.07 7.60 12.13
N ASN A 327 -20.53 7.99 13.33
CA ASN A 327 -20.39 7.14 14.51
C ASN A 327 -21.20 5.83 14.36
N ILE A 328 -22.47 5.94 14.01
CA ILE A 328 -23.35 4.79 13.79
C ILE A 328 -22.92 3.95 12.59
N LYS A 329 -22.55 4.59 11.46
CA LYS A 329 -22.07 3.93 10.25
C LYS A 329 -20.84 3.06 10.53
N LEU A 330 -19.85 3.63 11.21
CA LEU A 330 -18.62 2.91 11.55
C LEU A 330 -18.89 1.83 12.62
N ALA A 331 -19.77 2.08 13.60
CA ALA A 331 -20.15 1.07 14.57
C ALA A 331 -20.86 -0.12 13.88
N SER A 332 -21.76 0.15 12.93
CA SER A 332 -22.41 -0.88 12.12
C SER A 332 -21.40 -1.70 11.32
N GLN A 333 -20.46 -1.05 10.63
CA GLN A 333 -19.40 -1.75 9.88
C GLN A 333 -18.46 -2.56 10.78
N LEU A 334 -18.14 -2.04 11.98
CA LEU A 334 -17.25 -2.69 12.92
C LEU A 334 -17.88 -3.96 13.47
N THR A 335 -19.12 -3.88 13.95
CA THR A 335 -19.86 -4.97 14.60
C THR A 335 -20.46 -5.94 13.60
N GLY A 336 -20.74 -5.49 12.37
CA GLY A 336 -21.41 -6.29 11.33
C GLY A 336 -22.92 -6.39 11.52
N TYR A 337 -23.50 -5.52 12.38
CA TYR A 337 -24.93 -5.37 12.56
C TYR A 337 -25.44 -4.09 11.93
N GLU A 338 -26.60 -4.13 11.29
CA GLU A 338 -27.35 -2.93 10.92
C GLU A 338 -27.96 -2.34 12.18
N ILE A 339 -27.61 -1.10 12.51
CA ILE A 339 -27.95 -0.49 13.79
C ILE A 339 -29.08 0.53 13.55
N ASP A 340 -30.24 0.27 14.14
CA ASP A 340 -31.39 1.14 14.14
C ASP A 340 -31.53 1.83 15.51
N VAL A 341 -31.64 3.16 15.52
CA VAL A 341 -31.69 3.96 16.72
C VAL A 341 -33.12 4.42 16.99
N TYR A 342 -33.64 4.09 18.15
CA TYR A 342 -34.96 4.51 18.65
C TYR A 342 -34.83 5.35 19.89
N ARG A 343 -35.71 6.32 20.02
CA ARG A 343 -35.84 7.07 21.26
C ARG A 343 -36.64 6.25 22.28
N GLU A 344 -36.19 6.24 23.51
CA GLU A 344 -37.02 5.75 24.61
C GLU A 344 -38.25 6.64 24.69
N PRO A 345 -39.48 6.06 24.74
CA PRO A 345 -40.64 6.86 25.04
C PRO A 345 -40.42 7.50 26.44
N GLY A 346 -40.22 8.81 26.47
CA GLY A 346 -40.03 9.55 27.71
C GLY A 346 -41.26 9.37 28.59
N GLY A 347 -41.05 9.00 29.86
CA GLY A 347 -42.12 9.12 30.84
C GLY A 347 -42.44 10.58 31.02
N GLU A 348 -43.76 10.88 30.97
CA GLU A 348 -44.47 12.15 31.14
C GLU A 348 -44.37 13.12 29.96
N ASP A 349 -45.52 13.33 29.33
CA ASP A 349 -45.84 14.28 28.28
C ASP A 349 -45.54 15.73 28.75
N GLU A 350 -44.31 16.15 28.63
CA GLU A 350 -44.05 17.58 28.47
C GLU A 350 -44.12 17.83 26.94
N GLU A 351 -45.04 18.67 26.52
CA GLU A 351 -45.25 19.10 25.14
C GLU A 351 -43.90 19.49 24.51
N ASP A 352 -43.36 18.62 23.66
CA ASP A 352 -42.16 18.91 22.87
C ASP A 352 -42.59 19.24 21.45
N VAL A 353 -42.04 20.31 20.89
CA VAL A 353 -42.42 20.85 19.59
C VAL A 353 -41.45 20.37 18.53
N ASN A 354 -41.95 19.89 17.39
CA ASN A 354 -41.12 19.47 16.28
C ASN A 354 -40.41 20.67 15.66
N LEU A 355 -39.13 20.49 15.24
CA LEU A 355 -38.37 21.55 14.59
C LEU A 355 -39.01 22.04 13.28
N GLU A 356 -39.83 21.24 12.62
CA GLU A 356 -40.56 21.63 11.41
C GLU A 356 -41.60 22.75 11.68
N GLU A 357 -42.08 22.88 12.90
CA GLU A 357 -43.03 23.93 13.29
C GLU A 357 -42.37 25.31 13.37
N PHE A 358 -41.03 25.35 13.42
CA PHE A 358 -40.24 26.58 13.42
C PHE A 358 -39.74 26.97 12.02
N SER A 359 -40.23 26.38 10.94
CA SER A 359 -39.81 26.68 9.55
C SER A 359 -40.07 28.14 9.14
N ASP A 360 -40.94 28.88 9.87
CA ASP A 360 -41.18 30.30 9.66
C ASP A 360 -40.10 31.20 10.33
N GLU A 361 -39.35 30.68 11.31
CA GLU A 361 -38.38 31.42 12.13
C GLU A 361 -36.96 30.90 11.96
N ILE A 362 -36.78 29.62 11.57
CA ILE A 362 -35.50 28.96 11.35
C ILE A 362 -35.45 28.47 9.91
N GLU A 363 -34.38 28.81 9.20
CA GLU A 363 -34.19 28.41 7.80
C GLU A 363 -34.16 26.87 7.64
N ASP A 364 -34.84 26.33 6.63
CA ASP A 364 -35.02 24.89 6.42
C ASP A 364 -33.71 24.12 6.42
N TRP A 365 -32.65 24.67 5.86
CA TRP A 365 -31.34 23.99 5.82
C TRP A 365 -30.74 23.83 7.23
N ILE A 366 -31.01 24.72 8.17
CA ILE A 366 -30.56 24.61 9.56
C ILE A 366 -31.36 23.50 10.27
N ILE A 367 -32.64 23.40 9.98
CA ILE A 367 -33.52 22.35 10.50
C ILE A 367 -33.01 20.97 9.97
N GLU A 368 -32.67 20.89 8.71
CA GLU A 368 -32.10 19.68 8.13
C GLU A 368 -30.78 19.28 8.77
N GLU A 369 -29.88 20.23 9.02
CA GLU A 369 -28.61 19.99 9.73
C GLU A 369 -28.81 19.48 11.15
N LEU A 370 -29.77 20.07 11.89
CA LEU A 370 -30.11 19.63 13.23
C LEU A 370 -30.73 18.22 13.23
N LYS A 371 -31.60 17.92 12.27
CA LYS A 371 -32.15 16.56 12.08
C LYS A 371 -31.10 15.55 11.71
N ALA A 372 -30.12 15.92 10.90
CA ALA A 372 -29.00 15.03 10.51
C ALA A 372 -28.17 14.56 11.70
N ILE A 373 -28.15 15.32 12.80
CA ILE A 373 -27.52 14.93 14.06
C ILE A 373 -28.47 14.24 15.05
N GLY A 374 -29.75 14.00 14.66
CA GLY A 374 -30.76 13.30 15.45
C GLY A 374 -31.55 14.19 16.37
N CYS A 375 -31.59 15.54 16.14
CA CYS A 375 -32.41 16.51 16.86
C CYS A 375 -33.63 16.83 16.00
N ASP A 376 -34.77 16.14 16.23
CA ASP A 376 -36.01 16.38 15.47
C ASP A 376 -36.96 17.35 16.22
N THR A 377 -36.69 17.64 17.50
CA THR A 377 -37.56 18.46 18.37
C THR A 377 -36.77 19.59 19.03
N ALA A 378 -37.48 20.67 19.42
CA ALA A 378 -36.90 21.83 20.07
C ALA A 378 -36.15 21.48 21.37
N ARG A 379 -36.73 20.62 22.20
CA ARG A 379 -36.06 20.17 23.44
C ARG A 379 -34.81 19.32 23.17
N SER A 380 -34.82 18.54 22.12
CA SER A 380 -33.61 17.73 21.74
C SER A 380 -32.40 18.62 21.41
N VAL A 381 -32.64 19.79 20.82
CA VAL A 381 -31.61 20.80 20.57
C VAL A 381 -31.24 21.54 21.88
N LEU A 382 -32.21 21.95 22.68
CA LEU A 382 -31.97 22.67 23.94
C LEU A 382 -31.24 21.84 25.01
N ASN A 383 -31.31 20.52 24.93
CA ASN A 383 -30.60 19.61 25.83
C ASN A 383 -29.08 19.44 25.46
N LEU A 384 -28.65 19.99 24.34
CA LEU A 384 -27.25 20.00 23.94
C LEU A 384 -26.61 21.35 24.28
N SER A 385 -25.33 21.34 24.63
CA SER A 385 -24.58 22.59 24.79
C SER A 385 -24.32 23.24 23.43
N ILE A 386 -24.24 24.58 23.39
CA ILE A 386 -23.88 25.33 22.18
C ILE A 386 -22.59 24.79 21.58
N SER A 387 -21.59 24.50 22.42
CA SER A 387 -20.31 23.95 21.97
C SER A 387 -20.42 22.54 21.36
N ASP A 388 -21.40 21.74 21.79
CA ASP A 388 -21.67 20.43 21.24
C ASP A 388 -22.42 20.50 19.90
N LEU A 389 -23.36 21.44 19.80
CA LEU A 389 -24.08 21.71 18.55
C LEU A 389 -23.11 22.17 17.45
N VAL A 390 -22.27 23.17 17.73
CA VAL A 390 -21.25 23.67 16.79
C VAL A 390 -20.28 22.56 16.37
N LYS A 391 -19.86 21.62 17.25
CA LYS A 391 -18.99 20.54 16.92
C LYS A 391 -19.61 19.45 16.04
N ARG A 392 -20.91 19.30 16.07
CA ARG A 392 -21.63 18.19 15.40
C ARG A 392 -22.37 18.63 14.15
N THR A 393 -22.62 19.92 13.99
CA THR A 393 -23.17 20.54 12.79
C THR A 393 -22.12 21.38 12.10
N ASP A 394 -22.35 21.76 10.85
CA ASP A 394 -21.52 22.73 10.14
C ASP A 394 -22.00 24.19 10.38
N LEU A 395 -22.78 24.42 11.45
CA LEU A 395 -23.34 25.74 11.84
C LEU A 395 -22.30 26.58 12.59
N GLU A 396 -22.30 27.89 12.33
CA GLU A 396 -21.49 28.85 13.07
C GLU A 396 -22.08 29.10 14.47
N GLU A 397 -21.21 29.45 15.44
CA GLU A 397 -21.59 29.61 16.82
C GLU A 397 -22.70 30.66 17.00
N GLU A 398 -22.69 31.73 16.18
CA GLU A 398 -23.72 32.79 16.20
C GLU A 398 -25.07 32.24 15.76
N THR A 399 -25.13 31.47 14.68
CA THR A 399 -26.33 30.83 14.17
C THR A 399 -26.92 29.86 15.21
N VAL A 400 -26.06 29.04 15.84
CA VAL A 400 -26.51 28.13 16.91
C VAL A 400 -27.10 28.86 18.08
N LYS A 401 -26.54 30.03 18.49
CA LYS A 401 -27.09 30.86 19.57
C LYS A 401 -28.47 31.45 19.22
N GLU A 402 -28.64 31.90 17.98
CA GLU A 402 -29.95 32.42 17.50
C GLU A 402 -30.99 31.31 17.53
N VAL A 403 -30.69 30.14 16.99
CA VAL A 403 -31.60 28.99 17.01
C VAL A 403 -31.97 28.59 18.44
N VAL A 404 -31.01 28.49 19.35
CA VAL A 404 -31.27 28.15 20.75
C VAL A 404 -32.16 29.20 21.42
N ASN A 405 -32.00 30.48 21.08
CA ASN A 405 -32.87 31.54 21.65
C ASN A 405 -34.30 31.47 21.10
N ILE A 406 -34.47 31.21 19.80
CA ILE A 406 -35.79 31.00 19.18
C ILE A 406 -36.49 29.82 19.85
N LEU A 407 -35.81 28.67 19.95
CA LEU A 407 -36.39 27.47 20.55
C LEU A 407 -36.70 27.63 22.06
N ARG A 408 -35.94 28.45 22.81
CA ARG A 408 -36.24 28.74 24.23
C ARG A 408 -37.48 29.60 24.43
N ALA A 409 -37.69 30.54 23.51
CA ALA A 409 -38.85 31.45 23.61
C ALA A 409 -40.19 30.70 23.55
N GLU A 410 -40.24 29.49 22.95
CA GLU A 410 -41.44 28.66 22.91
C GLU A 410 -41.76 27.99 24.26
N PHE A 411 -40.78 27.83 25.13
CA PHE A 411 -40.95 27.16 26.43
C PHE A 411 -40.92 28.12 27.62
N GLU A 412 -40.78 29.45 27.40
CA GLU A 412 -40.92 30.48 28.39
C GLU A 412 -42.37 31.06 28.38
#